data_5da8183a97502afa59df3ba757bebc2c
#
_entry.id   5da8183a97502afa59df3ba757bebc2c
#
_cell.length_a   1.000
_cell.length_b   1.000
_cell.length_c   1.000
_cell.angle_alpha   90.00
_cell.angle_beta   90.00
_cell.angle_gamma   90.00
#
_symmetry.space_group_name_H-M   'P 1'
#
loop_
_entity.id
_entity.type
_entity.pdbx_description
1 polymer ?
#
loop_
_entity_poly.entity_id
_entity_poly.type
_entity_poly.pdbx_seq_one_letter_code
_entity_poly.pdbx_strand_id
1 'polypeptide(L)'
;MASFNQVQFIGRLGKDPDLQVTSNGKPFTKFSLAVDQGKDKDAMWLNVTTWDTLAEIVEKYALKGMQVFVQGKLQRRPYTDKSGVNREAIDIIANVVQILDKKPNGNTPPTAADPGDDAFMPD
;
A
#
# COMPACT_ATOMS: atom_id res chain seq x y z
N MET A 1 -15.93 -18.57 -16.00
CA MET A 1 -16.30 -17.17 -16.05
C MET A 1 -15.07 -16.31 -15.99
N ALA A 2 -14.94 -15.39 -16.87
CA ALA A 2 -13.79 -14.49 -16.86
C ALA A 2 -14.04 -13.33 -15.91
N SER A 3 -13.00 -12.87 -15.26
CA SER A 3 -13.13 -11.71 -14.39
C SER A 3 -11.83 -10.91 -14.40
N PHE A 4 -11.93 -9.66 -14.06
CA PHE A 4 -10.78 -8.79 -14.00
C PHE A 4 -10.95 -7.87 -12.79
N ASN A 5 -9.92 -7.75 -11.98
CA ASN A 5 -9.98 -6.94 -10.77
C ASN A 5 -8.61 -6.30 -10.57
N GLN A 6 -8.54 -5.02 -10.80
CA GLN A 6 -7.28 -4.30 -10.63
C GLN A 6 -7.55 -2.87 -10.20
N VAL A 7 -6.83 -2.39 -9.22
CA VAL A 7 -6.91 -1.00 -8.78
C VAL A 7 -5.50 -0.44 -8.72
N GLN A 8 -5.37 0.85 -8.89
CA GLN A 8 -4.10 1.55 -8.84
C GLN A 8 -4.28 2.84 -8.08
N PHE A 9 -3.36 3.14 -7.18
CA PHE A 9 -3.45 4.35 -6.38
C PHE A 9 -2.07 4.91 -6.15
N ILE A 10 -1.99 6.22 -6.00
CA ILE A 10 -0.81 6.87 -5.46
C ILE A 10 -1.26 7.57 -4.20
N GLY A 11 -0.59 7.34 -3.10
CA GLY A 11 -0.94 7.95 -1.83
C GLY A 11 0.25 7.93 -0.90
N ARG A 12 0.01 8.29 0.35
CA ARG A 12 1.06 8.32 1.35
C ARG A 12 0.75 7.35 2.47
N LEU A 13 1.79 6.74 3.01
CA LEU A 13 1.61 5.81 4.11
C LEU A 13 1.17 6.56 5.36
N GLY A 14 0.18 6.04 6.04
CA GLY A 14 -0.29 6.64 7.27
C GLY A 14 0.53 6.24 8.47
N LYS A 15 1.27 5.15 8.38
CA LYS A 15 2.17 4.72 9.44
C LYS A 15 3.21 3.81 8.82
N ASP A 16 4.25 3.50 9.58
CA ASP A 16 5.27 2.59 9.09
C ASP A 16 4.68 1.20 8.91
N PRO A 17 5.00 0.52 7.83
CA PRO A 17 4.51 -0.85 7.63
C PRO A 17 5.11 -1.80 8.67
N ASP A 18 4.31 -2.73 9.12
CA ASP A 18 4.71 -3.65 10.14
C ASP A 18 4.77 -5.05 9.54
N LEU A 19 5.94 -5.65 9.51
CA LEU A 19 6.09 -6.97 8.94
C LEU A 19 5.66 -8.02 9.95
N GLN A 20 4.79 -8.88 9.53
CA GLN A 20 4.30 -9.97 10.37
C GLN A 20 4.46 -11.28 9.61
N VAL A 21 4.35 -12.37 10.33
CA VAL A 21 4.52 -13.68 9.74
C VAL A 21 3.35 -14.54 10.15
N THR A 22 2.74 -15.22 9.19
CA THR A 22 1.63 -16.11 9.51
C THR A 22 2.13 -17.37 10.18
N SER A 23 1.21 -18.18 10.68
CA SER A 23 1.59 -19.43 11.32
C SER A 23 2.32 -20.37 10.36
N ASN A 24 2.13 -20.19 9.05
CA ASN A 24 2.83 -21.01 8.07
C ASN A 24 4.16 -20.41 7.67
N GLY A 25 4.58 -19.32 8.28
CA GLY A 25 5.85 -18.71 7.95
C GLY A 25 5.83 -17.73 6.78
N LYS A 26 4.67 -17.33 6.33
CA LYS A 26 4.57 -16.38 5.21
C LYS A 26 4.62 -14.94 5.72
N PRO A 27 5.52 -14.14 5.20
CA PRO A 27 5.57 -12.74 5.64
C PRO A 27 4.51 -11.89 4.94
N PHE A 28 3.99 -10.92 5.66
CA PHE A 28 3.06 -9.96 5.08
C PHE A 28 3.17 -8.64 5.84
N THR A 29 2.78 -7.55 5.16
CA THR A 29 2.68 -6.25 5.83
C THR A 29 1.30 -5.69 5.58
N LYS A 30 0.86 -4.87 6.51
CA LYS A 30 -0.37 -4.11 6.35
C LYS A 30 -0.06 -2.67 6.63
N PHE A 31 -0.61 -1.79 5.82
CA PHE A 31 -0.45 -0.36 6.06
C PHE A 31 -1.66 0.39 5.53
N SER A 32 -1.83 1.59 6.02
CA SER A 32 -2.89 2.48 5.55
C SER A 32 -2.33 3.39 4.50
N LEU A 33 -3.08 3.62 3.45
CA LEU A 33 -2.68 4.51 2.39
C LEU A 33 -3.66 5.66 2.32
N ALA A 34 -3.17 6.88 2.42
CA ALA A 34 -4.00 8.07 2.32
C ALA A 34 -3.95 8.58 0.90
N VAL A 35 -5.06 8.57 0.22
CA VAL A 35 -5.14 9.01 -1.17
C VAL A 35 -5.87 10.34 -1.20
N ASP A 36 -5.22 11.33 -1.80
CA ASP A 36 -5.77 12.67 -1.89
C ASP A 36 -6.98 12.66 -2.80
N GLN A 37 -8.08 13.21 -2.36
CA GLN A 37 -9.29 13.26 -3.16
C GLN A 37 -9.56 14.63 -3.76
N GLY A 38 -8.64 15.57 -3.55
CA GLY A 38 -8.81 16.90 -4.11
C GLY A 38 -8.86 17.94 -3.04
N LYS A 39 -8.90 19.20 -3.48
CA LYS A 39 -8.87 20.32 -2.58
C LYS A 39 -10.10 20.33 -1.69
N ASP A 40 -9.90 20.60 -0.44
CA ASP A 40 -10.98 20.73 0.53
C ASP A 40 -11.73 19.44 0.81
N LYS A 41 -11.12 18.31 0.50
CA LYS A 41 -11.71 17.00 0.81
C LYS A 41 -10.77 16.21 1.69
N ASP A 42 -11.34 15.39 2.54
CA ASP A 42 -10.54 14.50 3.36
C ASP A 42 -9.88 13.44 2.50
N ALA A 43 -8.75 12.97 2.92
CA ALA A 43 -8.10 11.88 2.21
C ALA A 43 -8.93 10.61 2.31
N MET A 44 -8.86 9.80 1.28
CA MET A 44 -9.48 8.50 1.30
C MET A 44 -8.47 7.51 1.88
N TRP A 45 -8.86 6.78 2.90
CA TRP A 45 -7.96 5.84 3.57
C TRP A 45 -8.23 4.44 3.10
N LEU A 46 -7.17 3.77 2.66
CA LEU A 46 -7.28 2.41 2.14
C LEU A 46 -6.38 1.48 2.95
N ASN A 47 -6.83 0.26 3.12
CA ASN A 47 -6.02 -0.77 3.75
C ASN A 47 -5.29 -1.55 2.68
N VAL A 48 -3.99 -1.64 2.78
CA VAL A 48 -3.17 -2.32 1.79
C VAL A 48 -2.42 -3.44 2.47
N THR A 49 -2.43 -4.61 1.84
CA THR A 49 -1.69 -5.78 2.34
C THR A 49 -0.71 -6.23 1.26
N THR A 50 0.52 -6.51 1.65
CA THR A 50 1.52 -7.06 0.75
C THR A 50 2.01 -8.38 1.32
N TRP A 51 2.41 -9.30 0.45
CA TRP A 51 2.82 -10.65 0.84
C TRP A 51 4.19 -11.00 0.31
N ASP A 52 4.86 -11.90 1.00
CA ASP A 52 6.10 -12.53 0.55
C ASP A 52 7.22 -11.51 0.30
N THR A 53 7.93 -11.61 -0.79
CA THR A 53 9.05 -10.72 -1.07
C THR A 53 8.63 -9.26 -1.09
N LEU A 54 7.46 -8.96 -1.61
CA LEU A 54 6.99 -7.59 -1.64
C LEU A 54 6.80 -7.05 -0.22
N ALA A 55 6.33 -7.90 0.70
CA ALA A 55 6.17 -7.48 2.08
C ALA A 55 7.51 -7.12 2.69
N GLU A 56 8.54 -7.88 2.39
CA GLU A 56 9.87 -7.59 2.91
C GLU A 56 10.44 -6.31 2.34
N ILE A 57 10.21 -6.06 1.07
CA ILE A 57 10.67 -4.83 0.44
C ILE A 57 9.97 -3.62 1.03
N VAL A 58 8.68 -3.71 1.21
CA VAL A 58 7.92 -2.61 1.75
C VAL A 58 8.35 -2.31 3.18
N GLU A 59 8.52 -3.34 3.99
CA GLU A 59 8.94 -3.13 5.36
C GLU A 59 10.33 -2.49 5.43
N LYS A 60 11.20 -2.86 4.52
CA LYS A 60 12.56 -2.40 4.55
C LYS A 60 12.71 -0.95 4.07
N TYR A 61 11.93 -0.56 3.09
CA TYR A 61 12.14 0.73 2.43
C TYR A 61 11.04 1.77 2.63
N ALA A 62 9.83 1.36 2.95
CA ALA A 62 8.73 2.30 3.05
C ALA A 62 8.59 2.83 4.47
N LEU A 63 8.37 4.11 4.60
CA LEU A 63 8.19 4.74 5.91
C LEU A 63 6.95 5.61 5.91
N LYS A 64 6.45 5.88 7.08
CA LYS A 64 5.29 6.76 7.25
C LYS A 64 5.50 8.07 6.50
N GLY A 65 4.48 8.50 5.82
CA GLY A 65 4.50 9.76 5.07
C GLY A 65 5.08 9.68 3.68
N MET A 66 5.70 8.58 3.32
CA MET A 66 6.25 8.45 1.98
C MET A 66 5.17 8.24 0.96
N GLN A 67 5.39 8.78 -0.23
CA GLN A 67 4.48 8.61 -1.34
C GLN A 67 4.80 7.32 -2.08
N VAL A 68 3.79 6.51 -2.32
CA VAL A 68 3.98 5.24 -3.00
C VAL A 68 2.90 5.02 -4.04
N PHE A 69 3.23 4.25 -5.06
CA PHE A 69 2.28 3.76 -6.04
C PHE A 69 1.95 2.32 -5.67
N VAL A 70 0.66 2.00 -5.62
CA VAL A 70 0.21 0.67 -5.26
C VAL A 70 -0.72 0.15 -6.34
N GLN A 71 -0.49 -1.06 -6.80
CA GLN A 71 -1.36 -1.72 -7.75
C GLN A 71 -1.69 -3.10 -7.21
N GLY A 72 -2.92 -3.49 -7.31
CA GLY A 72 -3.34 -4.81 -6.85
C GLY A 72 -4.80 -5.04 -7.11
N LYS A 73 -5.39 -5.93 -6.34
CA LYS A 73 -6.81 -6.20 -6.47
C LYS A 73 -7.56 -5.77 -5.24
N LEU A 74 -8.79 -5.39 -5.45
CA LEU A 74 -9.69 -4.99 -4.41
C LEU A 74 -10.35 -6.22 -3.84
N GLN A 75 -10.38 -6.32 -2.53
CA GLN A 75 -11.00 -7.44 -1.86
C GLN A 75 -11.92 -6.93 -0.78
N ARG A 76 -13.12 -7.47 -0.74
CA ARG A 76 -14.09 -7.12 0.26
C ARG A 76 -14.03 -8.16 1.37
N ARG A 77 -14.00 -7.72 2.59
CA ARG A 77 -13.89 -8.62 3.73
C ARG A 77 -15.00 -8.30 4.72
N PRO A 78 -16.01 -9.14 4.82
CA PRO A 78 -17.08 -8.90 5.80
C PRO A 78 -16.58 -9.20 7.21
N TYR A 79 -17.07 -8.47 8.17
CA TYR A 79 -16.74 -8.71 9.56
C TYR A 79 -17.85 -8.17 10.44
N THR A 80 -17.85 -8.62 11.72
CA THR A 80 -18.81 -8.13 12.69
C THR A 80 -18.06 -7.27 13.69
N ASP A 81 -18.52 -6.05 13.91
CA ASP A 81 -17.83 -5.17 14.83
C ASP A 81 -18.21 -5.49 16.28
N LYS A 82 -17.63 -4.72 17.20
CA LYS A 82 -17.84 -5.00 18.62
C LYS A 82 -19.28 -4.79 19.05
N SER A 83 -20.04 -4.03 18.32
CA SER A 83 -21.44 -3.79 18.62
C SER A 83 -22.34 -4.85 18.04
N GLY A 84 -21.80 -5.83 17.35
CA GLY A 84 -22.59 -6.86 16.72
C GLY A 84 -23.16 -6.51 15.36
N VAL A 85 -22.73 -5.39 14.78
CA VAL A 85 -23.23 -4.95 13.50
C VAL A 85 -22.36 -5.51 12.41
N ASN A 86 -22.96 -6.06 11.36
CA ASN A 86 -22.22 -6.59 10.22
C ASN A 86 -21.68 -5.43 9.39
N ARG A 87 -20.40 -5.48 9.08
CA ARG A 87 -19.74 -4.44 8.31
C ARG A 87 -18.84 -5.06 7.28
N GLU A 88 -18.34 -4.24 6.37
CA GLU A 88 -17.43 -4.68 5.35
C GLU A 88 -16.18 -3.83 5.35
N ALA A 89 -15.05 -4.48 5.24
CA ALA A 89 -13.78 -3.78 5.06
C ALA A 89 -13.35 -3.96 3.62
N ILE A 90 -12.73 -2.93 3.07
CA ILE A 90 -12.20 -2.98 1.72
C ILE A 90 -10.70 -3.02 1.85
N ASP A 91 -10.09 -4.08 1.34
CA ASP A 91 -8.65 -4.25 1.39
C ASP A 91 -8.10 -4.30 -0.02
N ILE A 92 -6.87 -3.87 -0.18
CA ILE A 92 -6.17 -3.98 -1.45
C ILE A 92 -5.04 -4.95 -1.24
N ILE A 93 -5.02 -6.02 -2.02
CA ILE A 93 -3.93 -6.98 -1.97
C ILE A 93 -2.96 -6.56 -3.06
N ALA A 94 -1.89 -5.92 -2.67
CA ALA A 94 -0.98 -5.31 -3.62
C ALA A 94 -0.08 -6.35 -4.27
N ASN A 95 0.13 -6.23 -5.55
CA ASN A 95 1.13 -7.03 -6.23
C ASN A 95 2.25 -6.14 -6.77
N VAL A 96 2.07 -4.83 -6.73
CA VAL A 96 3.12 -3.89 -7.10
C VAL A 96 3.10 -2.76 -6.09
N VAL A 97 4.23 -2.45 -5.50
CA VAL A 97 4.37 -1.26 -4.67
C VAL A 97 5.66 -0.59 -5.11
N GLN A 98 5.57 0.66 -5.51
CA GLN A 98 6.73 1.41 -5.92
C GLN A 98 6.85 2.64 -5.06
N ILE A 99 7.98 2.80 -4.40
CA ILE A 99 8.19 3.92 -3.50
C ILE A 99 8.66 5.10 -4.33
N LEU A 100 7.96 6.21 -4.21
CA LEU A 100 8.22 7.38 -5.04
C LEU A 100 9.08 8.42 -4.34
N ASP A 101 9.23 8.32 -3.03
CA ASP A 101 10.08 9.23 -2.28
C ASP A 101 11.39 8.55 -1.93
N LYS A 102 12.40 9.35 -1.65
CA LYS A 102 13.68 8.82 -1.22
C LYS A 102 13.75 8.82 0.28
N LYS A 103 14.47 7.86 0.83
CA LYS A 103 14.69 7.85 2.27
C LYS A 103 15.56 9.01 2.67
N PRO A 104 15.41 9.49 3.89
CA PRO A 104 16.21 10.64 4.35
C PRO A 104 17.70 10.40 4.26
N ASN A 105 18.18 9.18 4.37
CA ASN A 105 19.59 8.91 4.30
C ASN A 105 20.08 8.73 2.88
N GLY A 106 19.24 8.96 1.90
CA GLY A 106 19.66 8.87 0.51
C GLY A 106 19.55 7.53 -0.14
N ASN A 107 19.19 6.52 0.56
CA ASN A 107 19.03 5.20 -0.05
C ASN A 107 17.84 5.19 -0.97
N THR A 108 17.98 4.49 -2.08
CA THR A 108 16.86 4.34 -2.97
C THR A 108 16.38 2.92 -2.93
N PRO A 109 15.09 2.69 -3.11
CA PRO A 109 14.57 1.34 -3.12
C PRO A 109 14.98 0.60 -4.37
N PRO A 110 15.09 -0.69 -4.28
CA PRO A 110 15.49 -1.45 -5.45
C PRO A 110 14.50 -1.45 -6.56
N THR A 111 13.30 -1.08 -6.28
CA THR A 111 12.40 -1.11 -7.34
C THR A 111 12.45 0.08 -8.05
N ALA A 112 12.94 0.77 -8.02
CA ALA A 112 12.89 1.69 -8.64
C ALA A 112 13.01 2.17 -9.62
N ALA A 113 12.86 2.45 -9.71
CA ALA A 113 12.77 3.18 -10.46
C ALA A 113 13.73 3.76 -11.00
N ASP A 114 13.80 3.89 -11.94
CA ASP A 114 14.78 4.35 -12.51
C ASP A 114 14.91 5.75 -12.58
N PRO A 115 15.99 6.22 -12.85
CA PRO A 115 16.27 7.61 -12.85
C PRO A 115 15.43 8.41 -13.73
N GLY A 116 14.95 7.82 -14.71
CA GLY A 116 14.14 8.58 -15.60
C GLY A 116 12.85 8.93 -15.00
N ASP A 117 12.55 8.31 -13.95
CA ASP A 117 11.32 8.59 -13.40
C ASP A 117 11.16 9.91 -12.86
N ASP A 118 12.20 10.47 -12.42
CA ASP A 118 12.04 11.78 -11.92
C ASP A 118 11.46 12.70 -12.90
N ALA A 119 11.80 12.51 -14.10
CA ALA A 119 11.32 13.39 -15.10
C ALA A 119 9.91 13.18 -15.38
N PHE A 120 9.37 12.04 -14.98
CA PHE A 120 8.14 11.80 -15.38
C PHE A 120 7.17 11.92 -14.32
N MET A 121 7.53 12.16 -13.16
CA MET A 121 6.67 12.31 -12.13
C MET A 121 6.11 13.63 -12.12
N PRO A 122 4.93 13.73 -12.26
CA PRO A 122 4.30 15.02 -12.32
C PRO A 122 4.20 15.55 -10.98
N ASP A 123 4.56 15.45 -10.21
CA ASP A 123 4.47 16.07 -9.08
C ASP A 123 3.90 15.84 -8.27
#